data_5c537eb07c97a67e8697a7a11dcc50c3
#
_entry.id   5c537eb07c97a67e8697a7a11dcc50c3
#
_cell.length_a   1.000
_cell.length_b   1.000
_cell.length_c   1.000
_cell.angle_alpha   90.00
_cell.angle_beta   90.00
_cell.angle_gamma   90.00
#
_symmetry.space_group_name_H-M   'P 1'
#
loop_
_entity.id
_entity.type
_entity.pdbx_description
1 polymer ?
#
loop_
_entity_poly.entity_id
_entity_poly.type
_entity_poly.pdbx_seq_one_letter_code
_entity_poly.pdbx_strand_id
1 'polypeptide(L)'
;SCVAFDEELVLITSSEHQAVTCPQDVQGKTFFAFRNSCSYRMKLEDWFREGGAQPGSIMEIHSYHAMIACVAGGAGLAITPASVLAQISDRTRIRTHALPAQYGKVSTCLIWRRDAFTPNVDAMKQLMLTFFAQPAASDSSAT
;
A
#
# COMPACT_ATOMS: atom_id res chain seq x y z
N SER A 1 -14.35 10.00 -15.01
CA SER A 1 -13.24 9.61 -14.14
C SER A 1 -11.90 9.96 -14.76
N CYS A 2 -10.90 10.20 -13.99
CA CYS A 2 -9.51 10.27 -14.42
C CYS A 2 -8.60 9.64 -13.36
N VAL A 3 -7.46 9.10 -13.79
CA VAL A 3 -6.41 8.65 -12.87
C VAL A 3 -5.80 9.89 -12.23
N ALA A 4 -5.76 9.92 -10.90
CA ALA A 4 -5.16 11.00 -10.15
C ALA A 4 -3.67 10.74 -9.92
N PHE A 5 -3.32 9.52 -9.48
CA PHE A 5 -1.95 9.09 -9.29
C PHE A 5 -1.87 7.55 -9.24
N ASP A 6 -0.68 7.05 -9.51
CA ASP A 6 -0.34 5.64 -9.31
C ASP A 6 0.36 5.44 -7.97
N GLU A 7 0.10 4.29 -7.36
CA GLU A 7 0.67 3.91 -6.08
C GLU A 7 1.25 2.50 -6.19
N GLU A 8 2.32 2.25 -5.45
CA GLU A 8 2.90 0.93 -5.34
C GLU A 8 2.64 0.34 -3.95
N LEU A 9 2.05 -0.84 -3.92
CA LEU A 9 1.88 -1.62 -2.70
C LEU A 9 3.08 -2.54 -2.52
N VAL A 10 3.58 -2.61 -1.31
CA VAL A 10 4.66 -3.50 -0.91
C VAL A 10 4.24 -4.33 0.29
N LEU A 11 4.75 -5.55 0.37
CA LEU A 11 4.64 -6.37 1.56
C LEU A 11 5.69 -5.90 2.57
N ILE A 12 5.31 -5.76 3.82
CA ILE A 12 6.22 -5.43 4.92
C ILE A 12 6.25 -6.55 5.95
N THR A 13 7.45 -6.82 6.43
CA THR A 13 7.74 -7.77 7.51
C THR A 13 8.67 -7.11 8.52
N SER A 14 8.92 -7.77 9.67
CA SER A 14 10.04 -7.35 10.51
C SER A 14 11.37 -7.52 9.76
N SER A 15 12.38 -6.75 10.15
CA SER A 15 13.71 -6.78 9.52
C SER A 15 14.40 -8.14 9.62
N GLU A 16 14.02 -8.95 10.61
CA GLU A 16 14.58 -10.30 10.85
C GLU A 16 13.93 -11.38 9.97
N HIS A 17 12.82 -11.05 9.33
CA HIS A 17 12.11 -12.01 8.47
C HIS A 17 12.92 -12.29 7.20
N GLN A 18 12.86 -13.54 6.75
CA GLN A 18 13.49 -13.93 5.49
C GLN A 18 12.85 -13.23 4.27
N ALA A 19 13.53 -13.24 3.15
CA ALA A 19 12.98 -12.69 1.90
C ALA A 19 11.69 -13.43 1.52
N VAL A 20 10.71 -12.67 1.08
CA VAL A 20 9.41 -13.18 0.61
C VAL A 20 9.33 -12.97 -0.89
N THR A 21 9.10 -14.05 -1.62
CA THR A 21 8.98 -14.05 -3.08
C THR A 21 7.62 -14.55 -3.55
N CYS A 22 6.96 -15.38 -2.75
CA CYS A 22 5.66 -15.96 -3.08
C CYS A 22 4.80 -16.10 -1.81
N PRO A 23 3.48 -16.30 -1.95
CA PRO A 23 2.57 -16.43 -0.81
C PRO A 23 2.90 -17.60 0.12
N GLN A 24 3.50 -18.65 -0.38
CA GLN A 24 3.91 -19.82 0.40
C GLN A 24 4.93 -19.47 1.48
N ASP A 25 5.81 -18.50 1.22
CA ASP A 25 6.84 -18.05 2.17
C ASP A 25 6.25 -17.47 3.47
N VAL A 26 4.99 -17.06 3.40
CA VAL A 26 4.26 -16.41 4.51
C VAL A 26 2.93 -17.12 4.83
N GLN A 27 2.74 -18.32 4.31
CA GLN A 27 1.56 -19.13 4.60
C GLN A 27 1.42 -19.37 6.11
N GLY A 28 0.20 -19.26 6.61
CA GLY A 28 -0.09 -19.47 8.02
C GLY A 28 0.34 -18.34 8.96
N LYS A 29 0.91 -17.26 8.44
CA LYS A 29 1.29 -16.08 9.23
C LYS A 29 0.11 -15.16 9.46
N THR A 30 0.17 -14.37 10.54
CA THR A 30 -0.81 -13.31 10.80
C THR A 30 -0.56 -12.10 9.91
N PHE A 31 -1.63 -11.58 9.31
CA PHE A 31 -1.62 -10.35 8.53
C PHE A 31 -2.46 -9.27 9.20
N PHE A 32 -1.94 -8.05 9.18
CA PHE A 32 -2.70 -6.86 9.53
C PHE A 32 -3.24 -6.24 8.26
N ALA A 33 -4.52 -5.92 8.24
CA ALA A 33 -5.18 -5.32 7.09
C ALA A 33 -6.31 -4.38 7.53
N PHE A 34 -6.71 -3.49 6.65
CA PHE A 34 -7.92 -2.71 6.85
C PHE A 34 -9.17 -3.59 6.65
N ARG A 35 -10.35 -2.99 6.84
CA ARG A 35 -11.65 -3.67 6.70
C ARG A 35 -11.81 -4.35 5.33
N ASN A 36 -12.72 -5.29 5.23
CA ASN A 36 -12.97 -6.09 4.02
C ASN A 36 -13.25 -5.28 2.74
N SER A 37 -13.77 -4.08 2.84
CA SER A 37 -14.03 -3.20 1.70
C SER A 37 -12.80 -2.44 1.19
N CYS A 38 -11.63 -2.62 1.82
CA CYS A 38 -10.39 -1.99 1.39
C CYS A 38 -9.83 -2.70 0.15
N SER A 39 -9.59 -1.95 -0.91
CA SER A 39 -9.03 -2.48 -2.16
C SER A 39 -7.64 -3.10 -1.97
N TYR A 40 -6.84 -2.58 -1.05
CA TYR A 40 -5.52 -3.13 -0.74
C TYR A 40 -5.62 -4.50 -0.04
N ARG A 41 -6.60 -4.66 0.85
CA ARG A 41 -6.89 -5.95 1.45
C ARG A 41 -7.32 -6.96 0.38
N MET A 42 -8.16 -6.57 -0.56
CA MET A 42 -8.56 -7.43 -1.67
C MET A 42 -7.35 -7.89 -2.49
N LYS A 43 -6.39 -6.99 -2.76
CA LYS A 43 -5.13 -7.36 -3.44
C LYS A 43 -4.31 -8.39 -2.67
N LEU A 44 -4.24 -8.27 -1.35
CA LEU A 44 -3.59 -9.26 -0.49
C LEU A 44 -4.28 -10.63 -0.57
N GLU A 45 -5.61 -10.64 -0.46
CA GLU A 45 -6.40 -11.86 -0.51
C GLU A 45 -6.30 -12.54 -1.89
N ASP A 46 -6.31 -11.77 -2.97
CA ASP A 46 -6.10 -12.26 -4.34
C ASP A 46 -4.70 -12.88 -4.51
N TRP A 47 -3.67 -12.24 -3.99
CA TRP A 47 -2.31 -12.74 -4.03
C TRP A 47 -2.18 -14.11 -3.37
N PHE A 48 -2.79 -14.29 -2.20
CA PHE A 48 -2.83 -15.59 -1.53
C PHE A 48 -3.64 -16.62 -2.32
N ARG A 49 -4.85 -16.26 -2.74
CA ARG A 49 -5.76 -17.18 -3.43
C ARG A 49 -5.15 -17.68 -4.75
N GLU A 50 -4.64 -16.78 -5.57
CA GLU A 50 -4.06 -17.13 -6.87
C GLU A 50 -2.72 -17.87 -6.72
N GLY A 51 -1.99 -17.61 -5.65
CA GLY A 51 -0.77 -18.34 -5.32
C GLY A 51 -1.01 -19.71 -4.69
N GLY A 52 -2.26 -20.09 -4.38
CA GLY A 52 -2.57 -21.37 -3.76
C GLY A 52 -2.15 -21.49 -2.30
N ALA A 53 -2.07 -20.38 -1.58
CA ALA A 53 -1.71 -20.31 -0.17
C ALA A 53 -2.80 -19.58 0.63
N GLN A 54 -2.70 -19.63 1.94
CA GLN A 54 -3.65 -18.95 2.83
C GLN A 54 -2.91 -18.27 3.99
N PRO A 55 -3.35 -17.07 4.41
CA PRO A 55 -2.89 -16.47 5.66
C PRO A 55 -3.38 -17.32 6.84
N GLY A 56 -2.67 -17.25 7.96
CA GLY A 56 -3.10 -17.89 9.21
C GLY A 56 -4.30 -17.15 9.82
N SER A 57 -4.20 -15.85 9.92
CA SER A 57 -5.28 -14.96 10.36
C SER A 57 -5.11 -13.58 9.72
N ILE A 58 -6.22 -12.87 9.55
CA ILE A 58 -6.21 -11.46 9.17
C ILE A 58 -6.79 -10.67 10.31
N MET A 59 -5.98 -9.82 10.92
CA MET A 59 -6.38 -8.91 11.99
C MET A 59 -6.67 -7.54 11.42
N GLU A 60 -7.88 -7.06 11.67
CA GLU A 60 -8.28 -5.73 11.21
C GLU A 60 -7.65 -4.64 12.06
N ILE A 61 -7.08 -3.64 11.40
CA ILE A 61 -6.45 -2.49 12.02
C ILE A 61 -6.76 -1.23 11.21
N HIS A 62 -6.95 -0.09 11.86
CA HIS A 62 -7.46 1.12 11.22
C HIS A 62 -6.42 2.25 11.10
N SER A 63 -5.15 1.95 11.33
CA SER A 63 -4.07 2.93 11.28
C SER A 63 -2.81 2.33 10.69
N TYR A 64 -2.24 3.00 9.69
CA TYR A 64 -0.94 2.59 9.14
C TYR A 64 0.17 2.64 10.19
N HIS A 65 0.18 3.64 11.07
CA HIS A 65 1.19 3.73 12.13
C HIS A 65 1.13 2.54 13.08
N ALA A 66 -0.08 2.16 13.51
CA ALA A 66 -0.26 0.98 14.37
C ALA A 66 0.11 -0.31 13.62
N MET A 67 -0.27 -0.44 12.36
CA MET A 67 0.06 -1.58 11.50
C MET A 67 1.58 -1.75 11.39
N ILE A 68 2.29 -0.68 11.05
CA ILE A 68 3.74 -0.66 10.88
C ILE A 68 4.45 -0.98 12.22
N ALA A 69 3.96 -0.43 13.33
CA ALA A 69 4.51 -0.73 14.65
C ALA A 69 4.36 -2.21 15.03
N CYS A 70 3.21 -2.81 14.76
CA CYS A 70 2.97 -4.24 14.97
C CYS A 70 3.91 -5.11 14.10
N VAL A 71 4.07 -4.76 12.84
CA VAL A 71 4.98 -5.46 11.92
C VAL A 71 6.43 -5.32 12.38
N ALA A 72 6.87 -4.13 12.74
CA ALA A 72 8.22 -3.87 13.27
C ALA A 72 8.49 -4.67 14.55
N GLY A 73 7.46 -4.90 15.37
CA GLY A 73 7.52 -5.74 16.56
C GLY A 73 7.50 -7.24 16.29
N GLY A 74 7.36 -7.67 15.04
CA GLY A 74 7.33 -9.08 14.66
C GLY A 74 5.99 -9.77 14.89
N ALA A 75 4.91 -9.02 15.15
CA ALA A 75 3.60 -9.59 15.44
C ALA A 75 2.86 -10.12 14.20
N GLY A 76 3.30 -9.75 13.00
CA GLY A 76 2.69 -10.17 11.73
C GLY A 76 3.26 -9.42 10.54
N LEU A 77 2.54 -9.48 9.44
CA LEU A 77 2.91 -8.88 8.17
C LEU A 77 1.76 -7.99 7.68
N ALA A 78 2.06 -7.11 6.72
CA ALA A 78 1.04 -6.26 6.11
C ALA A 78 1.41 -5.89 4.67
N ILE A 79 0.41 -5.42 3.91
CA ILE A 79 0.61 -4.70 2.66
C ILE A 79 0.35 -3.22 2.92
N THR A 80 1.27 -2.37 2.47
CA THR A 80 1.13 -0.91 2.61
C THR A 80 1.56 -0.21 1.33
N PRO A 81 1.04 1.00 1.07
CA PRO A 81 1.60 1.86 0.04
C PRO A 81 3.04 2.25 0.35
N ALA A 82 3.90 2.23 -0.67
CA ALA A 82 5.28 2.67 -0.52
C ALA A 82 5.39 4.14 -0.10
N SER A 83 4.45 4.98 -0.54
CA SER A 83 4.35 6.39 -0.14
C SER A 83 4.14 6.59 1.35
N VAL A 84 3.41 5.70 2.01
CA VAL A 84 3.23 5.72 3.47
C VAL A 84 4.54 5.39 4.17
N LEU A 85 5.25 4.37 3.69
CA LEU A 85 6.56 4.00 4.26
C LEU A 85 7.60 5.11 4.07
N ALA A 86 7.54 5.85 2.98
CA ALA A 86 8.46 6.97 2.72
C ALA A 86 8.37 8.07 3.80
N GLN A 87 7.24 8.18 4.50
CA GLN A 87 7.03 9.15 5.57
C GLN A 87 7.47 8.65 6.95
N ILE A 88 7.84 7.39 7.06
CA ILE A 88 8.32 6.82 8.33
C ILE A 88 9.82 7.10 8.47
N SER A 89 10.18 7.79 9.54
CA SER A 89 11.57 8.21 9.81
C SER A 89 12.50 7.04 10.15
N ASP A 90 12.02 6.07 10.90
CA ASP A 90 12.80 4.88 11.26
C ASP A 90 12.18 3.62 10.64
N ARG A 91 12.85 3.11 9.62
CA ARG A 91 12.47 1.88 8.91
C ARG A 91 13.45 0.72 9.16
N THR A 92 14.39 0.87 10.10
CA THR A 92 15.43 -0.13 10.35
C THR A 92 14.88 -1.47 10.83
N ARG A 93 13.70 -1.47 11.45
CA ARG A 93 13.03 -2.67 11.96
C ARG A 93 12.05 -3.29 10.96
N ILE A 94 11.95 -2.76 9.76
CA ILE A 94 11.04 -3.22 8.71
C ILE A 94 11.83 -3.62 7.49
N ARG A 95 11.41 -4.72 6.88
CA ARG A 95 11.87 -5.16 5.57
C ARG A 95 10.70 -5.08 4.58
N THR A 96 10.98 -4.55 3.40
CA THR A 96 10.00 -4.46 2.31
C THR A 96 10.26 -5.55 1.28
N HIS A 97 9.19 -6.09 0.73
CA HIS A 97 9.24 -7.09 -0.34
C HIS A 97 8.32 -6.62 -1.47
N ALA A 98 8.85 -6.66 -2.69
CA ALA A 98 8.07 -6.32 -3.88
C ALA A 98 6.97 -7.36 -4.12
N LEU A 99 5.80 -6.89 -4.53
CA LEU A 99 4.71 -7.73 -5.00
C LEU A 99 4.73 -7.78 -6.54
N PRO A 100 4.25 -8.87 -7.15
CA PRO A 100 3.99 -8.88 -8.59
C PRO A 100 3.10 -7.70 -9.00
N ALA A 101 3.34 -7.15 -10.20
CA ALA A 101 2.71 -5.89 -10.64
C ALA A 101 1.17 -5.91 -10.56
N GLN A 102 0.55 -7.06 -10.81
CA GLN A 102 -0.91 -7.22 -10.74
C GLN A 102 -1.50 -7.00 -9.34
N TYR A 103 -0.69 -7.17 -8.28
CA TYR A 103 -1.09 -6.93 -6.89
C TYR A 103 -0.46 -5.64 -6.35
N GLY A 104 0.75 -5.31 -6.77
CA GLY A 104 1.52 -4.20 -6.25
C GLY A 104 1.19 -2.86 -6.91
N LYS A 105 0.78 -2.84 -8.17
CA LYS A 105 0.44 -1.58 -8.85
C LYS A 105 -1.04 -1.28 -8.71
N VAL A 106 -1.35 -0.10 -8.20
CA VAL A 106 -2.72 0.40 -8.05
C VAL A 106 -2.80 1.85 -8.52
N SER A 107 -3.93 2.21 -9.12
CA SER A 107 -4.19 3.58 -9.55
C SER A 107 -5.33 4.16 -8.72
N THR A 108 -5.12 5.34 -8.17
CA THR A 108 -6.18 6.10 -7.52
C THR A 108 -6.85 7.00 -8.55
N CYS A 109 -8.18 6.88 -8.64
CA CYS A 109 -8.96 7.62 -9.62
C CYS A 109 -9.87 8.64 -8.95
N LEU A 110 -9.95 9.81 -9.55
CA LEU A 110 -11.01 10.77 -9.26
C LEU A 110 -12.25 10.39 -10.07
N ILE A 111 -13.36 10.14 -9.38
CA ILE A 111 -14.62 9.73 -9.99
C ILE A 111 -15.68 10.77 -9.64
N TRP A 112 -16.49 11.14 -10.62
CA TRP A 112 -17.64 12.03 -10.43
C TRP A 112 -18.85 11.52 -11.21
N ARG A 113 -20.03 11.90 -10.77
CA ARG A 113 -21.25 11.61 -11.51
C ARG A 113 -21.26 12.41 -12.82
N ARG A 114 -21.77 11.80 -13.88
CA ARG A 114 -21.79 12.40 -15.22
C ARG A 114 -22.57 13.72 -15.25
N ASP A 115 -23.64 13.80 -14.47
CA ASP A 115 -24.52 14.97 -14.31
C ASP A 115 -24.06 15.99 -13.25
N ALA A 116 -22.96 15.74 -12.57
CA ALA A 116 -22.44 16.56 -11.48
C ALA A 116 -21.03 17.11 -11.76
N PHE A 117 -20.67 17.28 -13.03
CA PHE A 117 -19.40 17.90 -13.38
C PHE A 117 -19.54 19.42 -13.28
N THR A 118 -19.07 19.97 -12.19
CA THR A 118 -19.11 21.39 -11.84
C THR A 118 -17.72 22.03 -11.98
N PRO A 119 -17.61 23.38 -12.02
CA PRO A 119 -16.33 24.07 -11.99
C PRO A 119 -15.44 23.65 -10.81
N ASN A 120 -16.03 23.33 -9.65
CA ASN A 120 -15.28 22.84 -8.49
C ASN A 120 -14.68 21.46 -8.72
N VAL A 121 -15.40 20.57 -9.37
CA VAL A 121 -14.89 19.25 -9.76
C VAL A 121 -13.76 19.38 -10.76
N ASP A 122 -13.90 20.28 -11.74
CA ASP A 122 -12.83 20.55 -12.71
C ASP A 122 -11.60 21.16 -12.03
N ALA A 123 -11.77 22.13 -11.15
CA ALA A 123 -10.69 22.71 -10.37
C ALA A 123 -9.94 21.66 -9.53
N MET A 124 -10.67 20.80 -8.83
CA MET A 124 -10.07 19.69 -8.07
C MET A 124 -9.28 18.75 -8.97
N LYS A 125 -9.86 18.37 -10.11
CA LYS A 125 -9.19 17.52 -11.11
C LYS A 125 -7.87 18.15 -11.56
N GLN A 126 -7.88 19.43 -11.93
CA GLN A 126 -6.67 20.14 -12.38
C GLN A 126 -5.61 20.21 -11.27
N LEU A 127 -6.02 20.52 -10.04
CA LEU A 127 -5.12 20.54 -8.89
C LEU A 127 -4.46 19.18 -8.66
N MET A 128 -5.23 18.10 -8.66
CA MET A 128 -4.70 16.75 -8.46
C MET A 128 -3.73 16.36 -9.56
N LEU A 129 -4.10 16.56 -10.83
CA LEU A 129 -3.24 16.23 -11.96
C LEU A 129 -1.93 17.03 -11.92
N THR A 130 -1.98 18.32 -11.58
CA THR A 130 -0.80 19.17 -11.46
C THR A 130 0.08 18.74 -10.29
N PHE A 131 -0.53 18.46 -9.13
CA PHE A 131 0.20 18.07 -7.92
C PHE A 131 0.97 16.75 -8.10
N PHE A 132 0.33 15.74 -8.66
CA PHE A 132 0.93 14.41 -8.84
C PHE A 132 1.77 14.28 -10.11
N ALA A 133 1.68 15.23 -11.07
CA ALA A 133 2.56 15.29 -12.23
C ALA A 133 3.94 15.87 -11.89
N GLN A 134 4.09 16.52 -10.74
CA GLN A 134 5.41 17.03 -10.34
C GLN A 134 6.28 15.83 -9.89
N PRO A 135 7.46 15.63 -10.49
CA PRO A 135 8.41 14.67 -9.95
C PRO A 135 8.75 15.09 -8.52
N ALA A 136 8.78 14.10 -7.61
CA ALA A 136 9.21 14.34 -6.24
C ALA A 136 10.49 15.17 -6.26
N ALA A 137 10.45 16.34 -5.65
CA ALA A 137 11.62 17.21 -5.55
C ALA A 137 12.74 16.38 -4.92
N SER A 138 13.78 16.12 -5.69
CA SER A 138 14.99 15.51 -5.16
C SER A 138 15.49 16.42 -4.06
N ASP A 139 15.48 15.93 -2.84
CA ASP A 139 16.07 16.57 -1.67
C ASP A 139 17.58 16.67 -1.93
N SER A 140 17.98 17.72 -2.66
CA SER A 140 19.37 18.11 -2.82
C SER A 140 19.67 19.15 -1.76
N SER A 141 19.89 18.71 -0.54
CA SER A 141 20.59 19.46 0.50
C SER A 141 21.58 18.55 1.22
N ALA A 142 22.62 18.18 0.50
CA ALA A 142 23.86 17.77 1.11
C ALA A 142 24.86 18.91 0.89
N THR A 143 25.06 19.72 1.87
CA THR A 143 26.32 20.47 2.09
C THR A 143 26.59 20.50 3.57
#